data_2ca9651f9dbd2d10552315306cdf4344
#
_entry.id   2ca9651f9dbd2d10552315306cdf4344
#
_cell.length_a   1.000
_cell.length_b   1.000
_cell.length_c   1.000
_cell.angle_alpha   90.00
_cell.angle_beta   90.00
_cell.angle_gamma   90.00
#
_symmetry.space_group_name_H-M   'P 1'
#
loop_
_entity.id
_entity.type
_entity.pdbx_description
1 polymer ?
#
loop_
_entity_poly.entity_id
_entity_poly.type
_entity_poly.pdbx_seq_one_letter_code
_entity_poly.pdbx_strand_id
1 'polypeptide(L)'
;KLPFRVFTLDTGRLHPETYRYLDTVRQHYGISIEVMYPQTDTVQQLVNEKGLFSFYQDDHKECCGIRKVESLRRMLATTNAWMTGQRKDQSPGTRNSVPQIQLDTSFTGNDGALVKFNPLANWSSQEVWDYIRALEVPYNPLHEKGFISIGCEPCTRPVLPGQHEREGRWWWEDATKKECGLHIGNVEANVTRVTIS
;
A
#
# COMPACT_ATOMS: atom_id res chain seq x y z
N LYS A 1 13.96 18.77 10.26
CA LYS A 1 14.11 17.34 9.90
C LYS A 1 12.94 16.59 10.50
N LEU A 2 12.25 15.76 9.71
CA LEU A 2 11.14 14.94 10.23
C LEU A 2 11.67 13.93 11.27
N PRO A 3 10.90 13.62 12.33
CA PRO A 3 11.27 12.61 13.31
C PRO A 3 11.11 11.17 12.80
N PHE A 4 10.78 10.99 11.53
CA PHE A 4 10.55 9.70 10.88
C PHE A 4 11.10 9.69 9.45
N ARG A 5 11.32 8.50 8.93
CA ARG A 5 11.71 8.25 7.53
C ARG A 5 10.45 8.12 6.67
N VAL A 6 10.53 8.59 5.43
CA VAL A 6 9.47 8.38 4.43
C VAL A 6 10.02 7.46 3.35
N PHE A 7 9.28 6.43 2.99
CA PHE A 7 9.68 5.50 1.94
C PHE A 7 8.53 5.16 0.99
N THR A 8 8.88 4.68 -0.18
CA THR A 8 7.95 4.15 -1.17
C THR A 8 8.46 2.82 -1.72
N LEU A 9 7.54 1.99 -2.20
CA LEU A 9 7.85 0.73 -2.88
C LEU A 9 7.68 0.93 -4.38
N ASP A 10 8.78 0.98 -5.11
CA ASP A 10 8.74 0.98 -6.56
C ASP A 10 8.81 -0.46 -7.08
N THR A 11 7.73 -0.91 -7.65
CA THR A 11 7.61 -2.26 -8.22
C THR A 11 8.24 -2.40 -9.60
N GLY A 12 8.74 -1.30 -10.17
CA GLY A 12 9.16 -1.18 -11.57
C GLY A 12 7.98 -1.13 -12.55
N ARG A 13 6.74 -0.92 -12.04
CA ARG A 13 5.50 -0.91 -12.84
C ARG A 13 4.49 0.11 -12.33
N LEU A 14 4.95 1.19 -11.74
CA LEU A 14 4.05 2.27 -11.33
C LEU A 14 3.64 3.10 -12.55
N HIS A 15 2.49 3.78 -12.43
CA HIS A 15 2.06 4.75 -13.43
C HIS A 15 3.05 5.92 -13.52
N PRO A 16 3.29 6.51 -14.70
CA PRO A 16 4.11 7.71 -14.85
C PRO A 16 3.65 8.86 -13.95
N GLU A 17 2.33 9.01 -13.77
CA GLU A 17 1.75 10.00 -12.86
C GLU A 17 2.17 9.77 -11.41
N THR A 18 2.31 8.52 -10.98
CA THR A 18 2.77 8.20 -9.62
C THR A 18 4.22 8.62 -9.40
N TYR A 19 5.11 8.42 -10.39
CA TYR A 19 6.49 8.90 -10.30
C TYR A 19 6.56 10.43 -10.19
N ARG A 20 5.81 11.14 -11.02
CA ARG A 20 5.74 12.62 -10.96
C ARG A 20 5.17 13.09 -9.63
N TYR A 21 4.14 12.41 -9.13
CA TYR A 21 3.54 12.72 -7.83
C TYR A 21 4.52 12.53 -6.68
N LEU A 22 5.33 11.47 -6.67
CA LEU A 22 6.38 11.27 -5.65
C LEU A 22 7.38 12.44 -5.65
N ASP A 23 7.76 12.93 -6.82
CA ASP A 23 8.65 14.10 -6.92
C ASP A 23 7.94 15.38 -6.45
N THR A 24 6.66 15.57 -6.77
CA THR A 24 5.85 16.67 -6.25
C THR A 24 5.80 16.67 -4.73
N VAL A 25 5.55 15.51 -4.11
CA VAL A 25 5.52 15.35 -2.64
C VAL A 25 6.89 15.69 -2.03
N ARG A 26 7.97 15.18 -2.62
CA ARG A 26 9.32 15.45 -2.18
C ARG A 26 9.64 16.94 -2.17
N GLN A 27 9.25 17.65 -3.24
CA GLN A 27 9.47 19.10 -3.38
C GLN A 27 8.56 19.90 -2.44
N HIS A 28 7.27 19.60 -2.39
CA HIS A 28 6.28 20.32 -1.59
C HIS A 28 6.61 20.31 -0.09
N TYR A 29 7.04 19.16 0.43
CA TYR A 29 7.37 19.02 1.85
C TYR A 29 8.86 19.19 2.17
N GLY A 30 9.73 19.36 1.18
CA GLY A 30 11.19 19.47 1.38
C GLY A 30 11.79 18.22 2.03
N ILE A 31 11.30 17.03 1.70
CA ILE A 31 11.71 15.76 2.31
C ILE A 31 12.44 14.84 1.34
N SER A 32 13.18 13.89 1.92
CA SER A 32 13.70 12.74 1.17
C SER A 32 12.71 11.58 1.26
N ILE A 33 12.50 10.90 0.13
CA ILE A 33 11.72 9.67 0.05
C ILE A 33 12.67 8.54 -0.33
N GLU A 34 12.79 7.55 0.54
CA GLU A 34 13.59 6.35 0.27
C GLU A 34 12.82 5.44 -0.70
N VAL A 35 13.44 5.05 -1.79
CA VAL A 35 12.79 4.18 -2.79
C VAL A 35 13.30 2.76 -2.62
N MET A 36 12.37 1.84 -2.33
CA MET A 36 12.66 0.42 -2.20
C MET A 36 12.29 -0.31 -3.48
N TYR A 37 13.31 -0.87 -4.14
CA TYR A 37 13.15 -1.66 -5.37
C TYR A 37 13.13 -3.16 -5.06
N PRO A 38 12.45 -3.98 -5.88
CA PRO A 38 12.55 -5.44 -5.78
C PRO A 38 13.95 -5.93 -6.13
N GLN A 39 14.31 -7.11 -5.67
CA GLN A 39 15.57 -7.76 -6.03
C GLN A 39 15.55 -8.12 -7.51
N THR A 40 16.60 -7.68 -8.23
CA THR A 40 16.68 -7.84 -9.69
C THR A 40 16.61 -9.30 -10.10
N ASP A 41 17.37 -10.18 -9.43
CA ASP A 41 17.48 -11.58 -9.79
C ASP A 41 16.13 -12.32 -9.67
N THR A 42 15.37 -12.04 -8.59
CA THR A 42 14.05 -12.66 -8.38
C THR A 42 13.01 -12.15 -9.39
N VAL A 43 13.09 -10.88 -9.77
CA VAL A 43 12.23 -10.35 -10.83
C VAL A 43 12.59 -10.94 -12.18
N GLN A 44 13.88 -11.06 -12.49
CA GLN A 44 14.36 -11.63 -13.74
C GLN A 44 13.96 -13.11 -13.85
N GLN A 45 14.11 -13.88 -12.79
CA GLN A 45 13.68 -15.26 -12.72
C GLN A 45 12.18 -15.39 -13.01
N LEU A 46 11.33 -14.65 -12.29
CA LEU A 46 9.88 -14.66 -12.51
C LEU A 46 9.51 -14.37 -13.97
N VAL A 47 10.14 -13.34 -14.54
CA VAL A 47 9.84 -12.92 -15.92
C VAL A 47 10.32 -13.93 -16.94
N ASN A 48 11.50 -14.52 -16.75
CA ASN A 48 12.05 -15.53 -17.65
C ASN A 48 11.25 -16.85 -17.63
N GLU A 49 10.77 -17.24 -16.44
CA GLU A 49 10.01 -18.49 -16.27
C GLU A 49 8.54 -18.35 -16.68
N LYS A 50 7.89 -17.24 -16.34
CA LYS A 50 6.43 -17.10 -16.46
C LYS A 50 5.96 -15.94 -17.35
N GLY A 51 6.90 -15.13 -17.85
CA GLY A 51 6.60 -13.96 -18.69
C GLY A 51 6.23 -12.70 -17.91
N LEU A 52 6.09 -11.61 -18.64
CA LEU A 52 5.88 -10.26 -18.10
C LEU A 52 4.52 -10.08 -17.42
N PHE A 53 3.52 -10.88 -17.76
CA PHE A 53 2.11 -10.72 -17.36
C PHE A 53 1.52 -11.95 -16.68
N SER A 54 2.36 -12.79 -16.07
CA SER A 54 1.97 -14.02 -15.35
C SER A 54 0.89 -13.79 -14.30
N PHE A 55 0.86 -12.62 -13.66
CA PHE A 55 -0.14 -12.25 -12.65
C PHE A 55 -1.59 -12.18 -13.17
N TYR A 56 -1.80 -12.17 -14.49
CA TYR A 56 -3.14 -12.33 -15.07
C TYR A 56 -3.59 -13.79 -15.14
N GLN A 57 -2.64 -14.73 -15.13
CA GLN A 57 -2.90 -16.16 -15.30
C GLN A 57 -2.88 -16.91 -13.96
N ASP A 58 -1.87 -16.62 -13.13
CA ASP A 58 -1.58 -17.37 -11.90
C ASP A 58 -2.24 -16.79 -10.63
N ASP A 59 -2.60 -15.61 -10.56
CA ASP A 59 -2.99 -14.66 -9.54
C ASP A 59 -1.87 -13.60 -9.29
N HIS A 60 -2.24 -12.52 -8.60
CA HIS A 60 -1.30 -11.43 -8.38
C HIS A 60 -0.30 -11.67 -7.25
N LYS A 61 -0.49 -12.70 -6.41
CA LYS A 61 0.22 -12.85 -5.11
C LYS A 61 1.71 -13.07 -5.28
N GLU A 62 2.13 -13.94 -6.19
CA GLU A 62 3.54 -14.20 -6.44
C GLU A 62 4.26 -12.93 -6.93
N CYS A 63 3.70 -12.26 -7.95
CA CYS A 63 4.26 -11.01 -8.45
C CYS A 63 4.31 -9.92 -7.37
N CYS A 64 3.26 -9.78 -6.56
CA CYS A 64 3.24 -8.85 -5.43
C CYS A 64 4.22 -9.26 -4.32
N GLY A 65 4.37 -10.54 -4.06
CA GLY A 65 5.35 -11.10 -3.13
C GLY A 65 6.77 -10.64 -3.48
N ILE A 66 7.15 -10.86 -4.71
CA ILE A 66 8.49 -10.52 -5.22
C ILE A 66 8.68 -9.00 -5.34
N ARG A 67 7.70 -8.28 -5.92
CA ARG A 67 7.90 -6.86 -6.26
C ARG A 67 7.55 -5.88 -5.15
N LYS A 68 6.81 -6.29 -4.12
CA LYS A 68 6.34 -5.41 -3.04
C LYS A 68 6.65 -5.93 -1.65
N VAL A 69 6.18 -7.14 -1.34
CA VAL A 69 6.22 -7.66 0.03
C VAL A 69 7.66 -7.88 0.49
N GLU A 70 8.51 -8.38 -0.39
CA GLU A 70 9.93 -8.55 -0.11
C GLU A 70 10.62 -7.20 0.17
N SER A 71 10.37 -6.20 -0.68
CA SER A 71 10.92 -4.86 -0.50
C SER A 71 10.45 -4.20 0.79
N LEU A 72 9.16 -4.38 1.14
CA LEU A 72 8.62 -3.90 2.42
C LEU A 72 9.29 -4.60 3.59
N ARG A 73 9.46 -5.91 3.53
CA ARG A 73 10.13 -6.69 4.60
C ARG A 73 11.54 -6.18 4.86
N ARG A 74 12.33 -5.92 3.82
CA ARG A 74 13.68 -5.34 3.97
C ARG A 74 13.65 -3.96 4.63
N MET A 75 12.70 -3.11 4.24
CA MET A 75 12.56 -1.79 4.84
C MET A 75 12.18 -1.89 6.31
N LEU A 76 11.16 -2.67 6.64
CA LEU A 76 10.64 -2.79 8.00
C LEU A 76 11.63 -3.44 8.96
N ALA A 77 12.48 -4.34 8.48
CA ALA A 77 13.57 -4.93 9.28
C ALA A 77 14.57 -3.89 9.82
N THR A 78 14.56 -2.67 9.32
CA THR A 78 15.40 -1.56 9.77
C THR A 78 14.68 -0.57 10.69
N THR A 79 13.45 -0.88 11.13
CA THR A 79 12.60 0.02 11.91
C THR A 79 11.92 -0.72 13.07
N ASN A 80 11.49 -0.01 14.10
CA ASN A 80 10.72 -0.58 15.21
C ASN A 80 9.23 -0.23 15.11
N ALA A 81 8.89 0.69 14.22
CA ALA A 81 7.51 1.07 13.97
C ALA A 81 7.34 1.57 12.54
N TRP A 82 6.11 1.49 12.02
CA TRP A 82 5.74 2.07 10.75
C TRP A 82 4.32 2.63 10.76
N MET A 83 4.04 3.55 9.85
CA MET A 83 2.76 4.21 9.73
C MET A 83 2.13 3.90 8.37
N THR A 84 0.83 3.66 8.34
CA THR A 84 0.09 3.39 7.11
C THR A 84 -1.15 4.27 7.00
N GLY A 85 -1.60 4.51 5.77
CA GLY A 85 -2.86 5.21 5.49
C GLY A 85 -4.08 4.28 5.42
N GLN A 86 -4.06 3.12 6.09
CA GLN A 86 -5.20 2.21 6.07
C GLN A 86 -6.42 2.80 6.77
N ARG A 87 -7.59 2.58 6.17
CA ARG A 87 -8.89 2.95 6.72
C ARG A 87 -9.84 1.74 6.71
N LYS A 88 -10.78 1.71 7.65
CA LYS A 88 -11.79 0.64 7.74
C LYS A 88 -12.73 0.63 6.54
N ASP A 89 -13.07 1.81 6.02
CA ASP A 89 -14.00 1.96 4.89
C ASP A 89 -13.40 1.62 3.52
N GLN A 90 -12.07 1.51 3.41
CA GLN A 90 -11.41 1.22 2.12
C GLN A 90 -11.75 -0.17 1.54
N SER A 91 -12.05 -1.14 2.38
CA SER A 91 -12.32 -2.51 1.94
C SER A 91 -13.23 -3.20 2.95
N PRO A 92 -14.56 -3.12 2.76
CA PRO A 92 -15.50 -3.87 3.57
C PRO A 92 -15.19 -5.38 3.50
N GLY A 93 -15.05 -6.02 4.66
CA GLY A 93 -14.69 -7.43 4.79
C GLY A 93 -13.21 -7.69 5.08
N THR A 94 -12.27 -6.92 4.53
CA THR A 94 -10.83 -7.16 4.80
C THR A 94 -10.21 -6.14 5.76
N ARG A 95 -10.83 -4.98 5.96
CA ARG A 95 -10.29 -3.88 6.78
C ARG A 95 -11.22 -3.38 7.88
N ASN A 96 -12.38 -3.96 8.05
CA ASN A 96 -13.39 -3.51 9.04
C ASN A 96 -12.86 -3.40 10.48
N SER A 97 -11.88 -4.22 10.83
CA SER A 97 -11.30 -4.31 12.19
C SER A 97 -9.94 -3.65 12.34
N VAL A 98 -9.46 -2.88 11.34
CA VAL A 98 -8.15 -2.21 11.41
C VAL A 98 -8.08 -1.29 12.62
N PRO A 99 -7.21 -1.54 13.63
CA PRO A 99 -7.05 -0.67 14.78
C PRO A 99 -6.12 0.50 14.44
N GLN A 100 -6.16 1.56 15.23
CA GLN A 100 -5.24 2.69 15.07
C GLN A 100 -3.79 2.32 15.41
N ILE A 101 -3.60 1.41 16.36
CA ILE A 101 -2.28 0.92 16.78
C ILE A 101 -2.36 -0.58 16.97
N GLN A 102 -1.37 -1.32 16.49
CA GLN A 102 -1.26 -2.78 16.67
C GLN A 102 0.20 -3.23 16.62
N LEU A 103 0.48 -4.42 17.15
CA LEU A 103 1.67 -5.16 16.78
C LEU A 103 1.48 -5.75 15.38
N ASP A 104 2.46 -5.57 14.53
CA ASP A 104 2.45 -6.19 13.20
C ASP A 104 2.99 -7.61 13.31
N THR A 105 2.11 -8.59 13.10
CA THR A 105 2.48 -10.02 13.16
C THR A 105 2.96 -10.57 11.82
N SER A 106 2.86 -9.77 10.75
CA SER A 106 3.25 -10.18 9.38
C SER A 106 4.70 -9.86 9.06
N PHE A 107 5.29 -8.92 9.80
CA PHE A 107 6.66 -8.46 9.58
C PHE A 107 7.41 -8.36 10.91
N THR A 108 8.72 -8.45 10.82
CA THR A 108 9.63 -8.32 11.95
C THR A 108 10.37 -6.99 11.86
N GLY A 109 10.42 -6.24 12.95
CA GLY A 109 11.19 -5.01 13.08
C GLY A 109 12.66 -5.25 13.43
N ASN A 110 13.41 -4.16 13.57
CA ASN A 110 14.84 -4.19 13.89
C ASN A 110 15.14 -4.97 15.20
N ASP A 111 14.30 -4.80 16.22
CA ASP A 111 14.44 -5.45 17.52
C ASP A 111 13.43 -6.62 17.72
N GLY A 112 12.94 -7.20 16.64
CA GLY A 112 11.98 -8.30 16.65
C GLY A 112 10.53 -7.83 16.60
N ALA A 113 10.05 -7.07 17.56
CA ALA A 113 8.70 -6.51 17.57
C ALA A 113 8.58 -5.33 16.58
N LEU A 114 7.44 -5.21 15.95
CA LEU A 114 7.12 -4.11 15.04
C LEU A 114 5.77 -3.50 15.38
N VAL A 115 5.74 -2.20 15.67
CA VAL A 115 4.48 -1.48 15.91
C VAL A 115 3.97 -0.86 14.62
N LYS A 116 2.69 -1.05 14.34
CA LYS A 116 2.01 -0.47 13.18
C LYS A 116 0.98 0.56 13.63
N PHE A 117 1.11 1.76 13.09
CA PHE A 117 0.18 2.86 13.31
C PHE A 117 -0.69 3.07 12.08
N ASN A 118 -2.01 3.16 12.27
CA ASN A 118 -2.99 3.48 11.24
C ASN A 118 -3.78 4.72 11.67
N PRO A 119 -3.21 5.93 11.62
CA PRO A 119 -3.84 7.13 12.17
C PRO A 119 -5.18 7.46 11.50
N LEU A 120 -5.38 7.04 10.26
CA LEU A 120 -6.60 7.27 9.50
C LEU A 120 -7.62 6.13 9.63
N ALA A 121 -7.41 5.13 10.51
CA ALA A 121 -8.22 3.92 10.58
C ALA A 121 -9.74 4.18 10.67
N ASN A 122 -10.13 5.24 11.39
CA ASN A 122 -11.54 5.60 11.59
C ASN A 122 -12.06 6.70 10.65
N TRP A 123 -11.24 7.18 9.72
CA TRP A 123 -11.62 8.22 8.77
C TRP A 123 -12.39 7.62 7.59
N SER A 124 -13.45 8.30 7.18
CA SER A 124 -14.13 8.02 5.92
C SER A 124 -13.35 8.58 4.73
N SER A 125 -13.67 8.09 3.54
CA SER A 125 -13.13 8.63 2.28
C SER A 125 -13.47 10.12 2.12
N GLN A 126 -14.68 10.52 2.53
CA GLN A 126 -15.11 11.92 2.48
C GLN A 126 -14.24 12.81 3.37
N GLU A 127 -14.01 12.42 4.63
CA GLU A 127 -13.17 13.19 5.56
C GLU A 127 -11.74 13.34 5.04
N VAL A 128 -11.18 12.29 4.42
CA VAL A 128 -9.84 12.37 3.81
C VAL A 128 -9.83 13.40 2.68
N TRP A 129 -10.83 13.39 1.79
CA TRP A 129 -10.89 14.34 0.69
C TRP A 129 -11.17 15.78 1.15
N ASP A 130 -11.97 15.96 2.18
CA ASP A 130 -12.22 17.27 2.78
C ASP A 130 -10.94 17.83 3.40
N TYR A 131 -10.17 16.98 4.08
CA TYR A 131 -8.86 17.35 4.62
C TYR A 131 -7.86 17.74 3.50
N ILE A 132 -7.79 16.94 2.44
CA ILE A 132 -6.92 17.20 1.28
C ILE A 132 -7.24 18.56 0.67
N ARG A 133 -8.53 18.87 0.46
CA ARG A 133 -8.96 20.15 -0.12
C ARG A 133 -8.72 21.33 0.81
N ALA A 134 -9.06 21.18 2.10
CA ALA A 134 -8.93 22.24 3.09
C ALA A 134 -7.48 22.67 3.34
N LEU A 135 -6.52 21.75 3.22
CA LEU A 135 -5.11 22.00 3.48
C LEU A 135 -4.25 21.95 2.19
N GLU A 136 -4.87 21.92 1.03
CA GLU A 136 -4.20 21.89 -0.28
C GLU A 136 -3.11 20.80 -0.36
N VAL A 137 -3.39 19.62 0.24
CA VAL A 137 -2.46 18.50 0.25
C VAL A 137 -2.28 17.97 -1.19
N PRO A 138 -1.05 17.84 -1.68
CA PRO A 138 -0.82 17.24 -2.99
C PRO A 138 -1.40 15.82 -3.08
N TYR A 139 -2.05 15.50 -4.17
CA TYR A 139 -2.58 14.15 -4.44
C TYR A 139 -2.25 13.69 -5.86
N ASN A 140 -2.31 12.39 -6.09
CA ASN A 140 -1.98 11.81 -7.39
C ASN A 140 -3.07 12.19 -8.42
N PRO A 141 -2.72 12.81 -9.57
CA PRO A 141 -3.68 13.27 -10.58
C PRO A 141 -4.49 12.14 -11.24
N LEU A 142 -4.11 10.88 -11.05
CA LEU A 142 -4.93 9.75 -11.47
C LEU A 142 -6.30 9.70 -10.77
N HIS A 143 -6.43 10.30 -9.58
CA HIS A 143 -7.73 10.40 -8.91
C HIS A 143 -8.75 11.18 -9.74
N GLU A 144 -8.33 12.22 -10.47
CA GLU A 144 -9.19 12.99 -11.39
C GLU A 144 -9.63 12.17 -12.60
N LYS A 145 -8.91 11.09 -12.92
CA LYS A 145 -9.22 10.16 -14.00
C LYS A 145 -10.04 8.94 -13.52
N GLY A 146 -10.57 8.99 -12.29
CA GLY A 146 -11.41 7.93 -11.71
C GLY A 146 -10.64 6.77 -11.06
N PHE A 147 -9.32 6.88 -10.89
CA PHE A 147 -8.54 5.90 -10.15
C PHE A 147 -8.64 6.16 -8.65
N ILE A 148 -9.54 5.52 -7.94
CA ILE A 148 -9.72 5.74 -6.50
C ILE A 148 -8.66 5.02 -5.69
N SER A 149 -8.25 3.81 -6.08
CA SER A 149 -7.19 3.03 -5.45
C SER A 149 -6.08 2.75 -6.46
N ILE A 150 -4.91 3.37 -6.26
CA ILE A 150 -3.81 3.33 -7.22
C ILE A 150 -2.75 2.30 -6.80
N GLY A 151 -2.26 1.52 -7.74
CA GLY A 151 -1.15 0.57 -7.58
C GLY A 151 -0.30 0.48 -8.83
N CYS A 152 0.21 -0.73 -9.15
CA CYS A 152 0.90 -0.96 -10.42
C CYS A 152 -0.03 -0.68 -11.59
N GLU A 153 0.50 -0.05 -12.65
CA GLU A 153 -0.26 0.29 -13.86
C GLU A 153 -1.05 -0.88 -14.44
N PRO A 154 -0.45 -2.07 -14.71
CA PRO A 154 -1.18 -3.19 -15.28
C PRO A 154 -2.20 -3.83 -14.31
N CYS A 155 -2.17 -3.48 -13.02
CA CYS A 155 -3.04 -4.04 -11.99
C CYS A 155 -4.10 -3.05 -11.49
N THR A 156 -4.25 -1.91 -12.15
CA THR A 156 -5.15 -0.84 -11.71
C THR A 156 -5.90 -0.23 -12.88
N ARG A 157 -7.20 -0.09 -12.74
CA ARG A 157 -8.06 0.64 -13.67
C ARG A 157 -8.95 1.64 -12.92
N PRO A 158 -9.55 2.63 -13.61
CA PRO A 158 -10.56 3.47 -13.03
C PRO A 158 -11.75 2.64 -12.53
N VAL A 159 -12.45 3.14 -11.52
CA VAL A 159 -13.72 2.56 -11.04
C VAL A 159 -14.89 3.30 -11.65
N LEU A 160 -15.97 2.57 -11.93
CA LEU A 160 -17.21 3.14 -12.41
C LEU A 160 -18.04 3.72 -11.25
N PRO A 161 -18.94 4.67 -11.51
CA PRO A 161 -19.86 5.18 -10.51
C PRO A 161 -20.62 4.03 -9.80
N GLY A 162 -20.65 4.05 -8.48
CA GLY A 162 -21.30 3.02 -7.65
C GLY A 162 -20.44 1.79 -7.36
N GLN A 163 -19.24 1.67 -7.93
CA GLN A 163 -18.30 0.63 -7.55
C GLN A 163 -17.54 1.00 -6.28
N HIS A 164 -17.12 -0.01 -5.53
CA HIS A 164 -16.28 0.15 -4.35
C HIS A 164 -14.88 0.65 -4.73
N GLU A 165 -14.21 1.41 -3.83
CA GLU A 165 -12.88 2.02 -4.06
C GLU A 165 -11.83 1.05 -4.64
N ARG A 166 -11.86 -0.21 -4.24
CA ARG A 166 -10.88 -1.21 -4.67
C ARG A 166 -11.31 -2.08 -5.84
N GLU A 167 -12.49 -1.84 -6.44
CA GLU A 167 -12.94 -2.61 -7.61
C GLU A 167 -12.02 -2.46 -8.83
N GLY A 168 -11.34 -1.34 -8.96
CA GLY A 168 -10.31 -1.13 -9.97
C GLY A 168 -9.01 -1.91 -9.77
N ARG A 169 -8.78 -2.53 -8.58
CA ARG A 169 -7.58 -3.30 -8.28
C ARG A 169 -7.79 -4.76 -8.63
N TRP A 170 -6.84 -5.37 -9.36
CA TRP A 170 -6.93 -6.77 -9.79
C TRP A 170 -8.34 -7.12 -10.27
N TRP A 171 -8.85 -6.33 -11.20
CA TRP A 171 -10.26 -6.39 -11.66
C TRP A 171 -10.66 -7.74 -12.27
N TRP A 172 -9.67 -8.58 -12.60
CA TRP A 172 -9.86 -9.96 -13.11
C TRP A 172 -10.02 -11.00 -12.00
N GLU A 173 -9.85 -10.63 -10.74
CA GLU A 173 -9.96 -11.52 -9.59
C GLU A 173 -11.25 -11.27 -8.79
N ASP A 174 -11.68 -12.29 -8.06
CA ASP A 174 -12.82 -12.18 -7.14
C ASP A 174 -12.58 -11.12 -6.06
N ALA A 175 -13.64 -10.43 -5.66
CA ALA A 175 -13.58 -9.34 -4.67
C ALA A 175 -12.93 -9.78 -3.34
N THR A 176 -13.12 -11.05 -2.95
CA THR A 176 -12.56 -11.63 -1.72
C THR A 176 -11.04 -11.82 -1.75
N LYS A 177 -10.42 -11.80 -2.95
CA LYS A 177 -8.99 -12.01 -3.15
C LYS A 177 -8.19 -10.72 -3.36
N LYS A 178 -8.86 -9.58 -3.44
CA LYS A 178 -8.27 -8.27 -3.78
C LYS A 178 -7.48 -7.61 -2.64
N GLU A 179 -6.62 -8.36 -1.97
CA GLU A 179 -5.68 -7.80 -0.96
C GLU A 179 -4.25 -8.20 -1.29
N CYS A 180 -3.35 -7.22 -1.36
CA CYS A 180 -1.92 -7.52 -1.50
C CYS A 180 -1.34 -7.93 -0.15
N GLY A 181 -0.33 -8.79 -0.16
CA GLY A 181 0.35 -9.31 1.04
C GLY A 181 0.98 -8.28 1.98
N LEU A 182 0.81 -6.97 1.73
CA LEU A 182 1.32 -5.91 2.60
C LEU A 182 0.58 -5.83 3.95
N HIS A 183 -0.64 -6.35 4.03
CA HIS A 183 -1.53 -6.17 5.18
C HIS A 183 -2.27 -7.45 5.59
N ILE A 184 -1.64 -8.61 5.38
CA ILE A 184 -2.23 -9.93 5.69
C ILE A 184 -2.67 -10.03 7.16
N GLY A 185 -1.91 -9.47 8.10
CA GLY A 185 -2.25 -9.49 9.52
C GLY A 185 -3.57 -8.79 9.90
N ASN A 186 -4.22 -8.07 8.98
CA ASN A 186 -5.55 -7.51 9.22
C ASN A 186 -6.69 -8.46 8.82
N VAL A 187 -6.37 -9.49 8.03
CA VAL A 187 -7.35 -10.47 7.50
C VAL A 187 -7.50 -11.64 8.47
N GLU A 188 -6.46 -11.94 9.24
CA GLU A 188 -6.49 -12.98 10.26
C GLU A 188 -6.94 -12.38 11.59
N ALA A 189 -7.97 -12.96 12.21
CA ALA A 189 -8.72 -12.44 13.35
C ALA A 189 -7.97 -12.44 14.72
N ASN A 190 -6.64 -12.28 14.73
CA ASN A 190 -5.82 -12.20 15.94
C ASN A 190 -5.12 -10.86 16.08
N VAL A 191 -5.91 -9.80 16.25
CA VAL A 191 -5.37 -8.47 16.54
C VAL A 191 -5.05 -8.38 18.03
N THR A 192 -3.77 -8.49 18.39
CA THR A 192 -3.31 -8.16 19.74
C THR A 192 -3.39 -6.64 19.93
N ARG A 193 -4.36 -6.16 20.70
CA ARG A 193 -4.48 -4.75 21.05
C ARG A 193 -3.40 -4.36 22.06
N VAL A 194 -2.59 -3.38 21.73
CA VAL A 194 -1.69 -2.75 22.70
C VAL A 194 -2.49 -1.70 23.46
N THR A 195 -2.69 -1.93 24.76
CA THR A 195 -3.26 -0.90 25.66
C THR A 195 -2.09 -0.09 26.18
N ILE A 196 -2.04 1.19 25.82
CA ILE A 196 -1.07 2.13 26.40
C ILE A 196 -1.70 2.63 27.69
N SER A 197 -1.10 2.31 28.81
CA SER A 197 -1.43 2.84 30.16
C SER A 197 -0.80 4.20 30.34
#